data_b5c9f87753b8c21d65a59a5921a381da
#
_entry.id   b5c9f87753b8c21d65a59a5921a381da
#
_cell.length_a   1.000
_cell.length_b   1.000
_cell.length_c   1.000
_cell.angle_alpha   90.00
_cell.angle_beta   90.00
_cell.angle_gamma   90.00
#
_symmetry.space_group_name_H-M   'P 1'
#
loop_
_entity.id
_entity.type
_entity.pdbx_description
1 polymer ?
#
loop_
_entity_poly.entity_id
_entity_poly.type
_entity_poly.pdbx_seq_one_letter_code
_entity_poly.pdbx_strand_id
1 'polypeptide(L)'
;MKTTFTGALLMLAGSLMLGGQETEIHCTDGSRIRGSLLGIGSDRVEFGADFLAVPVPLRLDKILDLSLPTHSGELQGDHVATVTLSNGDILRGELSGVNETEIRLKTWYAGELAFRRVMVDTLEIKDRPELIYAGPNGLDGWVQEPEGAWIHENGALRSKSPGSIARELKLPQKTRFAFDLAWRSTPKLRFVFFSDTVAVEQPRNSYELIFQGRYVQLQKRWSKNDRGGSMTLGSHTVREFQNKEKCRIEVLVDRKAGLIRLLVNDRVVKDWTDQDPEAGKLGGGIHFATQDSSPVRVSRIEVTSWDGILDESAPADDEGFMDEDDTPAPAVETEPDPSRIRLRNNDQIAGEVVAIDEGKVKLKTSFGEVNLPVSRLRTFALRTKEARDPANWEMGLYEEPKRYNGDVRAWFPDGGSVTFRLTGVENGKLTGTAQTFGEAVFDQKAFSRIEFNIHDPDLGEIRNKSAGWDP
;
A
#
# COMPACT_ATOMS: atom_id res chain seq x y z
N MET A 1 -24.96 -58.26 37.47
CA MET A 1 -24.03 -57.19 37.16
C MET A 1 -24.08 -56.92 35.65
N LYS A 2 -24.76 -55.86 35.25
CA LYS A 2 -24.86 -55.43 33.84
C LYS A 2 -23.97 -54.19 33.68
N THR A 3 -22.90 -54.30 32.94
CA THR A 3 -22.04 -53.19 32.58
C THR A 3 -22.54 -52.54 31.30
N THR A 4 -22.98 -51.32 31.42
CA THR A 4 -23.40 -50.45 30.31
C THR A 4 -22.16 -49.71 29.76
N PHE A 5 -21.81 -49.95 28.50
CA PHE A 5 -20.82 -49.17 27.75
C PHE A 5 -21.50 -47.94 27.15
N THR A 6 -21.10 -46.78 27.61
CA THR A 6 -21.54 -45.49 27.04
C THR A 6 -20.53 -45.08 25.96
N GLY A 7 -20.91 -45.23 24.69
CA GLY A 7 -20.12 -44.76 23.56
C GLY A 7 -20.25 -43.22 23.44
N ALA A 8 -19.14 -42.53 23.52
CA ALA A 8 -19.08 -41.10 23.20
C ALA A 8 -19.07 -40.95 21.68
N LEU A 9 -20.13 -40.33 21.17
CA LEU A 9 -20.25 -39.92 19.74
C LEU A 9 -19.49 -38.64 19.53
N LEU A 10 -18.30 -38.70 18.92
CA LEU A 10 -17.57 -37.53 18.45
C LEU A 10 -18.34 -36.94 17.24
N MET A 11 -19.03 -35.84 17.46
CA MET A 11 -19.55 -35.04 16.34
C MET A 11 -18.40 -34.33 15.64
N LEU A 12 -18.01 -34.82 14.49
CA LEU A 12 -17.17 -34.05 13.52
C LEU A 12 -18.08 -32.94 12.95
N ALA A 13 -17.91 -31.72 13.43
CA ALA A 13 -18.50 -30.56 12.79
C ALA A 13 -17.75 -30.32 11.47
N GLY A 14 -18.31 -30.80 10.38
CA GLY A 14 -17.85 -30.44 9.04
C GLY A 14 -18.11 -28.97 8.79
N SER A 15 -17.06 -28.15 8.86
CA SER A 15 -17.10 -26.77 8.38
C SER A 15 -17.27 -26.79 6.86
N LEU A 16 -18.45 -26.38 6.39
CA LEU A 16 -18.68 -26.05 4.98
C LEU A 16 -17.71 -24.92 4.61
N MET A 17 -16.66 -25.25 3.86
CA MET A 17 -15.77 -24.29 3.25
C MET A 17 -16.54 -23.54 2.15
N LEU A 18 -17.04 -22.33 2.47
CA LEU A 18 -17.32 -21.33 1.44
C LEU A 18 -15.97 -20.96 0.83
N GLY A 19 -15.86 -21.02 -0.50
CA GLY A 19 -14.63 -20.76 -1.25
C GLY A 19 -13.99 -19.42 -0.92
N GLY A 20 -13.18 -19.39 0.13
CA GLY A 20 -12.32 -18.28 0.53
C GLY A 20 -10.98 -18.41 -0.19
N GLN A 21 -10.35 -17.31 -0.46
CA GLN A 21 -8.96 -17.30 -0.95
C GLN A 21 -8.09 -18.12 0.02
N GLU A 22 -7.37 -19.11 -0.52
CA GLU A 22 -6.49 -19.98 0.25
C GLU A 22 -5.22 -19.25 0.69
N THR A 23 -4.71 -19.60 1.86
CA THR A 23 -3.37 -19.21 2.28
C THR A 23 -2.32 -19.97 1.47
N GLU A 24 -1.27 -19.32 1.02
CA GLU A 24 -0.14 -19.95 0.35
C GLU A 24 1.13 -19.80 1.21
N ILE A 25 1.79 -20.91 1.47
CA ILE A 25 3.10 -20.95 2.15
C ILE A 25 4.19 -21.03 1.09
N HIS A 26 5.18 -20.15 1.18
CA HIS A 26 6.43 -20.24 0.41
C HIS A 26 7.55 -20.73 1.32
N CYS A 27 8.20 -21.80 0.90
CA CYS A 27 9.34 -22.38 1.60
C CYS A 27 10.68 -21.85 1.07
N THR A 28 11.71 -21.95 1.89
CA THR A 28 13.09 -21.50 1.55
C THR A 28 13.73 -22.28 0.40
N ASP A 29 13.22 -23.47 0.09
CA ASP A 29 13.64 -24.31 -1.04
C ASP A 29 12.87 -24.00 -2.34
N GLY A 30 11.97 -23.01 -2.32
CA GLY A 30 11.11 -22.64 -3.44
C GLY A 30 9.81 -23.43 -3.53
N SER A 31 9.56 -24.40 -2.63
CA SER A 31 8.29 -25.13 -2.58
C SER A 31 7.14 -24.21 -2.16
N ARG A 32 5.94 -24.46 -2.70
CA ARG A 32 4.72 -23.74 -2.39
C ARG A 32 3.60 -24.69 -2.03
N ILE A 33 2.88 -24.38 -0.97
CA ILE A 33 1.78 -25.20 -0.45
C ILE A 33 0.57 -24.29 -0.25
N ARG A 34 -0.56 -24.65 -0.84
CA ARG A 34 -1.84 -23.94 -0.66
C ARG A 34 -2.74 -24.70 0.30
N GLY A 35 -3.47 -23.96 1.13
CA GLY A 35 -4.38 -24.54 2.11
C GLY A 35 -4.79 -23.55 3.18
N SER A 36 -4.96 -24.01 4.40
CA SER A 36 -5.42 -23.24 5.55
C SER A 36 -4.36 -23.18 6.65
N LEU A 37 -4.08 -21.99 7.14
CA LEU A 37 -3.28 -21.78 8.34
C LEU A 37 -4.13 -22.16 9.57
N LEU A 38 -3.71 -23.16 10.32
CA LEU A 38 -4.42 -23.65 11.51
C LEU A 38 -3.83 -23.07 12.80
N GLY A 39 -2.51 -22.84 12.82
CA GLY A 39 -1.83 -22.26 13.98
C GLY A 39 -0.36 -21.99 13.71
N ILE A 40 0.23 -21.11 14.50
CA ILE A 40 1.69 -20.87 14.52
C ILE A 40 2.16 -20.98 15.97
N GLY A 41 3.08 -21.92 16.19
CA GLY A 41 3.79 -22.07 17.45
C GLY A 41 5.16 -21.40 17.43
N SER A 42 5.97 -21.67 18.42
CA SER A 42 7.31 -21.07 18.57
C SER A 42 8.32 -21.52 17.50
N ASP A 43 8.14 -22.71 16.93
CA ASP A 43 9.11 -23.37 16.01
C ASP A 43 8.46 -23.92 14.74
N ARG A 44 7.12 -23.92 14.65
CA ARG A 44 6.38 -24.56 13.57
C ARG A 44 5.08 -23.85 13.24
N VAL A 45 4.63 -24.04 12.00
CA VAL A 45 3.29 -23.69 11.51
C VAL A 45 2.49 -24.96 11.34
N GLU A 46 1.27 -25.01 11.85
CA GLU A 46 0.33 -26.08 11.56
C GLU A 46 -0.53 -25.70 10.35
N PHE A 47 -0.46 -26.52 9.31
CA PHE A 47 -1.08 -26.23 8.02
C PHE A 47 -1.94 -27.40 7.53
N GLY A 48 -3.14 -27.11 7.10
CA GLY A 48 -4.08 -28.04 6.51
C GLY A 48 -4.31 -27.76 5.03
N ALA A 49 -4.48 -28.80 4.23
CA ALA A 49 -4.90 -28.69 2.84
C ALA A 49 -5.82 -29.87 2.49
N ASP A 50 -6.69 -29.69 1.49
CA ASP A 50 -7.71 -30.70 1.13
C ASP A 50 -7.12 -32.04 0.70
N PHE A 51 -5.90 -32.04 0.18
CA PHE A 51 -5.17 -33.25 -0.21
C PHE A 51 -4.43 -33.93 0.95
N LEU A 52 -4.40 -33.31 2.14
CA LEU A 52 -3.73 -33.84 3.32
C LEU A 52 -4.75 -34.57 4.21
N ALA A 53 -4.44 -35.81 4.59
CA ALA A 53 -5.30 -36.58 5.52
C ALA A 53 -5.28 -36.02 6.94
N VAL A 54 -4.20 -35.34 7.33
CA VAL A 54 -4.01 -34.69 8.64
C VAL A 54 -3.21 -33.40 8.43
N PRO A 55 -3.35 -32.39 9.32
CA PRO A 55 -2.50 -31.22 9.29
C PRO A 55 -1.01 -31.55 9.37
N VAL A 56 -0.19 -30.77 8.67
CA VAL A 56 1.27 -30.97 8.63
C VAL A 56 1.95 -29.86 9.41
N PRO A 57 2.84 -30.19 10.36
CA PRO A 57 3.69 -29.20 11.01
C PRO A 57 4.88 -28.85 10.09
N LEU A 58 4.97 -27.58 9.70
CA LEU A 58 6.08 -27.04 8.91
C LEU A 58 6.99 -26.23 9.83
N ARG A 59 8.30 -26.43 9.71
CA ARG A 59 9.28 -25.71 10.53
C ARG A 59 9.37 -24.25 10.10
N LEU A 60 9.32 -23.33 11.07
CA LEU A 60 9.39 -21.88 10.81
C LEU A 60 10.70 -21.45 10.12
N ASP A 61 11.83 -22.10 10.43
CA ASP A 61 13.12 -21.82 9.79
C ASP A 61 13.18 -22.23 8.31
N LYS A 62 12.16 -22.94 7.80
CA LYS A 62 12.01 -23.35 6.41
C LYS A 62 10.91 -22.58 5.67
N ILE A 63 10.25 -21.65 6.33
CA ILE A 63 9.21 -20.81 5.72
C ILE A 63 9.81 -19.44 5.39
N LEU A 64 9.65 -19.03 4.16
CA LEU A 64 10.03 -17.71 3.68
C LEU A 64 8.93 -16.69 4.01
N ASP A 65 7.71 -16.96 3.55
CA ASP A 65 6.54 -16.14 3.82
C ASP A 65 5.22 -16.92 3.71
N LEU A 66 4.16 -16.29 4.23
CA LEU A 66 2.77 -16.67 4.08
C LEU A 66 2.05 -15.59 3.29
N SER A 67 1.41 -15.93 2.19
CA SER A 67 0.44 -15.07 1.52
C SER A 67 -0.95 -15.34 2.06
N LEU A 68 -1.62 -14.30 2.53
CA LEU A 68 -2.92 -14.37 3.19
C LEU A 68 -4.02 -13.77 2.31
N PRO A 69 -5.27 -14.23 2.44
CA PRO A 69 -6.40 -13.56 1.83
C PRO A 69 -6.50 -12.12 2.31
N THR A 70 -6.54 -11.18 1.39
CA THR A 70 -6.61 -9.76 1.72
C THR A 70 -8.01 -9.36 2.19
N HIS A 71 -8.07 -8.56 3.23
CA HIS A 71 -9.27 -7.92 3.71
C HIS A 71 -8.98 -6.46 4.02
N SER A 72 -9.82 -5.56 3.50
CA SER A 72 -9.75 -4.15 3.83
C SER A 72 -10.75 -3.87 4.93
N GLY A 73 -10.28 -3.59 6.14
CA GLY A 73 -11.13 -3.10 7.21
C GLY A 73 -11.44 -1.62 7.03
N GLU A 74 -12.54 -1.17 7.59
CA GLU A 74 -12.85 0.25 7.60
C GLU A 74 -12.05 0.97 8.67
N LEU A 75 -11.29 1.98 8.27
CA LEU A 75 -10.75 2.97 9.19
C LEU A 75 -11.92 3.75 9.82
N GLN A 76 -11.89 3.93 11.12
CA GLN A 76 -12.87 4.75 11.84
C GLN A 76 -12.33 6.18 11.99
N GLY A 77 -13.22 7.15 12.18
CA GLY A 77 -12.84 8.55 12.36
C GLY A 77 -12.86 9.40 11.09
N ASP A 78 -12.51 10.68 11.24
CA ASP A 78 -12.54 11.71 10.20
C ASP A 78 -11.18 11.95 9.53
N HIS A 79 -10.12 11.32 10.06
CA HIS A 79 -8.76 11.43 9.54
C HIS A 79 -8.03 10.08 9.58
N VAL A 80 -6.96 10.00 8.82
CA VAL A 80 -6.00 8.90 8.82
C VAL A 80 -4.66 9.44 9.26
N ALA A 81 -4.13 8.91 10.34
CA ALA A 81 -2.78 9.14 10.77
C ALA A 81 -1.87 8.00 10.28
N THR A 82 -0.76 8.35 9.66
CA THR A 82 0.30 7.43 9.27
C THR A 82 1.48 7.63 10.19
N VAL A 83 1.84 6.60 10.92
CA VAL A 83 2.99 6.57 11.83
C VAL A 83 4.12 5.80 11.16
N THR A 84 5.27 6.46 10.97
CA THR A 84 6.50 5.81 10.52
C THR A 84 7.41 5.59 11.72
N LEU A 85 7.80 4.35 11.92
CA LEU A 85 8.64 3.93 13.05
C LEU A 85 10.12 3.87 12.64
N SER A 86 11.00 3.95 13.61
CA SER A 86 12.45 3.95 13.43
C SER A 86 13.02 2.67 12.79
N ASN A 87 12.28 1.57 12.83
CA ASN A 87 12.63 0.32 12.17
C ASN A 87 12.11 0.25 10.71
N GLY A 88 11.50 1.33 10.20
CA GLY A 88 10.93 1.43 8.87
C GLY A 88 9.50 0.91 8.75
N ASP A 89 8.87 0.49 9.84
CA ASP A 89 7.46 0.09 9.83
C ASP A 89 6.54 1.30 9.63
N ILE A 90 5.42 1.07 8.93
CA ILE A 90 4.42 2.09 8.64
C ILE A 90 3.04 1.54 9.02
N LEU A 91 2.39 2.21 9.96
CA LEU A 91 1.06 1.84 10.43
C LEU A 91 0.08 2.99 10.23
N ARG A 92 -1.18 2.65 9.95
CA ARG A 92 -2.26 3.62 9.72
C ARG A 92 -3.42 3.39 10.66
N GLY A 93 -4.01 4.48 11.13
CA GLY A 93 -5.16 4.46 12.02
C GLY A 93 -5.67 5.88 12.31
N GLU A 94 -6.54 6.02 13.30
CA GLU A 94 -6.98 7.30 13.83
C GLU A 94 -6.06 7.72 14.99
N LEU A 95 -5.51 8.92 14.95
CA LEU A 95 -4.69 9.44 16.03
C LEU A 95 -5.57 9.75 17.24
N SER A 96 -5.41 9.01 18.34
CA SER A 96 -6.18 9.20 19.57
C SER A 96 -5.44 10.04 20.62
N GLY A 97 -4.11 10.12 20.54
CA GLY A 97 -3.34 10.95 21.49
C GLY A 97 -1.84 10.93 21.25
N VAL A 98 -1.19 11.99 21.71
CA VAL A 98 0.27 12.13 21.79
C VAL A 98 0.60 12.74 23.14
N ASN A 99 1.54 12.14 23.86
CA ASN A 99 2.09 12.70 25.09
C ASN A 99 3.63 12.65 25.06
N GLU A 100 4.28 12.89 26.19
CA GLU A 100 5.75 12.91 26.29
C GLU A 100 6.40 11.55 25.99
N THR A 101 5.72 10.45 26.25
CA THR A 101 6.27 9.09 26.15
C THR A 101 5.67 8.24 25.06
N GLU A 102 4.44 8.53 24.63
CA GLU A 102 3.63 7.66 23.79
C GLU A 102 2.86 8.42 22.71
N ILE A 103 2.61 7.70 21.61
CA ILE A 103 1.67 8.06 20.55
C ILE A 103 0.65 6.95 20.47
N ARG A 104 -0.64 7.28 20.53
CA ARG A 104 -1.72 6.32 20.49
C ARG A 104 -2.48 6.40 19.17
N LEU A 105 -2.67 5.24 18.56
CA LEU A 105 -3.33 5.08 17.29
C LEU A 105 -4.46 4.06 17.44
N LYS A 106 -5.70 4.45 17.16
CA LYS A 106 -6.82 3.51 17.04
C LYS A 106 -6.82 2.86 15.68
N THR A 107 -6.83 1.54 15.66
CA THR A 107 -6.83 0.74 14.45
C THR A 107 -7.98 -0.26 14.48
N TRP A 108 -8.49 -0.64 13.30
CA TRP A 108 -9.52 -1.68 13.20
C TRP A 108 -8.94 -3.09 13.43
N TYR A 109 -7.62 -3.25 13.22
CA TYR A 109 -6.95 -4.54 13.21
C TYR A 109 -6.25 -4.91 14.53
N ALA A 110 -6.02 -3.95 15.41
CA ALA A 110 -5.35 -4.19 16.69
C ALA A 110 -5.96 -3.38 17.85
N GLY A 111 -7.10 -2.69 17.61
CA GLY A 111 -7.64 -1.76 18.61
C GLY A 111 -6.76 -0.53 18.79
N GLU A 112 -6.51 -0.13 20.01
CA GLU A 112 -5.61 0.98 20.32
C GLU A 112 -4.18 0.48 20.51
N LEU A 113 -3.26 0.98 19.67
CA LEU A 113 -1.83 0.74 19.76
C LEU A 113 -1.16 1.98 20.37
N ALA A 114 -0.30 1.75 21.36
CA ALA A 114 0.51 2.78 21.99
C ALA A 114 1.98 2.60 21.56
N PHE A 115 2.49 3.52 20.75
CA PHE A 115 3.89 3.51 20.31
C PHE A 115 4.75 4.34 21.24
N ARG A 116 5.90 3.84 21.59
CA ARG A 116 6.92 4.62 22.31
C ARG A 116 7.36 5.80 21.44
N ARG A 117 7.17 7.03 21.92
CA ARG A 117 7.45 8.25 21.15
C ARG A 117 8.88 8.30 20.61
N VAL A 118 9.87 7.82 21.36
CA VAL A 118 11.27 7.75 20.93
C VAL A 118 11.53 6.80 19.74
N MET A 119 10.57 5.92 19.44
CA MET A 119 10.63 4.98 18.32
C MET A 119 9.83 5.45 17.11
N VAL A 120 9.22 6.63 17.15
CA VAL A 120 8.45 7.21 16.03
C VAL A 120 9.28 8.28 15.34
N ASP A 121 9.50 8.12 14.05
CA ASP A 121 10.23 9.10 13.22
C ASP A 121 9.31 10.22 12.77
N THR A 122 8.21 9.87 12.12
CA THR A 122 7.26 10.86 11.59
C THR A 122 5.82 10.45 11.85
N LEU A 123 4.97 11.48 11.93
CA LEU A 123 3.53 11.32 11.96
C LEU A 123 2.90 12.24 10.91
N GLU A 124 2.15 11.66 10.00
CA GLU A 124 1.41 12.35 8.98
C GLU A 124 -0.09 12.18 9.21
N ILE A 125 -0.86 13.27 9.08
CA ILE A 125 -2.32 13.27 9.26
C ILE A 125 -2.96 13.75 7.97
N LYS A 126 -3.82 12.92 7.39
CA LYS A 126 -4.61 13.23 6.19
C LYS A 126 -6.10 13.16 6.50
N ASP A 127 -6.92 13.89 5.74
CA ASP A 127 -8.36 13.64 5.76
C ASP A 127 -8.62 12.21 5.31
N ARG A 128 -9.64 11.57 5.90
CA ARG A 128 -10.05 10.24 5.47
C ARG A 128 -10.48 10.30 4.00
N PRO A 129 -9.80 9.59 3.10
CA PRO A 129 -10.25 9.54 1.72
C PRO A 129 -11.56 8.76 1.62
N GLU A 130 -12.51 9.26 0.85
CA GLU A 130 -13.69 8.48 0.50
C GLU A 130 -13.28 7.35 -0.43
N LEU A 131 -13.56 6.11 -0.01
CA LEU A 131 -13.31 4.93 -0.83
C LEU A 131 -14.41 4.81 -1.89
N ILE A 132 -14.03 4.90 -3.17
CA ILE A 132 -14.92 4.80 -4.33
C ILE A 132 -14.95 3.37 -4.87
N TYR A 133 -13.78 2.74 -4.90
CA TYR A 133 -13.62 1.36 -5.36
C TYR A 133 -12.40 0.69 -4.74
N ALA A 134 -12.56 -0.57 -4.33
CA ALA A 134 -11.47 -1.48 -3.96
C ALA A 134 -11.71 -2.84 -4.62
N GLY A 135 -10.64 -3.43 -5.19
CA GLY A 135 -10.74 -4.72 -5.87
C GLY A 135 -9.48 -5.07 -6.68
N PRO A 136 -9.59 -5.98 -7.65
CA PRO A 136 -10.80 -6.62 -8.15
C PRO A 136 -11.29 -7.78 -7.27
N ASN A 137 -12.61 -7.90 -7.10
CA ASN A 137 -13.26 -9.01 -6.38
C ASN A 137 -14.05 -9.91 -7.34
N GLY A 138 -13.55 -10.10 -8.57
CA GLY A 138 -14.23 -10.79 -9.65
C GLY A 138 -14.36 -9.91 -10.89
N LEU A 139 -15.16 -10.36 -11.85
CA LEU A 139 -15.46 -9.62 -13.09
C LEU A 139 -16.79 -8.85 -13.04
N ASP A 140 -17.54 -8.95 -11.96
CA ASP A 140 -18.85 -8.29 -11.82
C ASP A 140 -18.70 -6.76 -11.90
N GLY A 141 -19.49 -6.15 -12.80
CA GLY A 141 -19.44 -4.72 -13.06
C GLY A 141 -18.25 -4.25 -13.92
N TRP A 142 -17.46 -5.19 -14.44
CA TRP A 142 -16.45 -4.94 -15.47
C TRP A 142 -16.99 -5.30 -16.86
N VAL A 143 -16.75 -4.44 -17.83
CA VAL A 143 -17.09 -4.63 -19.24
C VAL A 143 -15.82 -4.93 -20.02
N GLN A 144 -15.83 -5.92 -20.90
CA GLN A 144 -14.67 -6.32 -21.69
C GLN A 144 -14.90 -6.07 -23.17
N GLU A 145 -13.85 -5.67 -23.88
CA GLU A 145 -13.84 -5.53 -25.34
C GLU A 145 -12.48 -6.01 -25.88
N PRO A 146 -12.43 -7.17 -26.62
CA PRO A 146 -13.50 -8.14 -26.77
C PRO A 146 -13.79 -8.97 -25.51
N GLU A 147 -14.95 -9.62 -25.47
CA GLU A 147 -15.32 -10.51 -24.38
C GLU A 147 -14.30 -11.65 -24.19
N GLY A 148 -13.93 -11.95 -22.95
CA GLY A 148 -12.95 -12.98 -22.60
C GLY A 148 -11.49 -12.57 -22.79
N ALA A 149 -11.20 -11.31 -23.17
CA ALA A 149 -9.83 -10.79 -23.27
C ALA A 149 -9.12 -10.73 -21.90
N TRP A 150 -9.89 -10.61 -20.84
CA TRP A 150 -9.38 -10.56 -19.47
C TRP A 150 -10.05 -11.62 -18.59
N ILE A 151 -9.33 -12.10 -17.57
CA ILE A 151 -9.87 -13.01 -16.55
C ILE A 151 -9.55 -12.47 -15.17
N HIS A 152 -10.35 -12.89 -14.20
CA HIS A 152 -10.02 -12.70 -12.79
C HIS A 152 -9.39 -13.98 -12.25
N GLU A 153 -8.19 -13.87 -11.68
CA GLU A 153 -7.43 -14.99 -11.14
C GLU A 153 -6.56 -14.50 -9.97
N ASN A 154 -6.65 -15.18 -8.83
CA ASN A 154 -5.86 -14.89 -7.63
C ASN A 154 -5.89 -13.40 -7.23
N GLY A 155 -7.09 -12.81 -7.14
CA GLY A 155 -7.26 -11.40 -6.73
C GLY A 155 -6.75 -10.37 -7.75
N ALA A 156 -6.50 -10.77 -8.99
CA ALA A 156 -6.01 -9.89 -10.04
C ALA A 156 -6.82 -10.02 -11.35
N LEU A 157 -6.90 -8.94 -12.11
CA LEU A 157 -7.28 -8.96 -13.51
C LEU A 157 -6.05 -9.31 -14.33
N ARG A 158 -6.12 -10.37 -15.14
CA ARG A 158 -5.04 -10.80 -16.03
C ARG A 158 -5.48 -10.78 -17.49
N SER A 159 -4.70 -10.15 -18.36
CA SER A 159 -4.95 -10.19 -19.79
C SER A 159 -4.61 -11.56 -20.38
N LYS A 160 -5.50 -12.08 -21.24
CA LYS A 160 -5.29 -13.31 -22.01
C LYS A 160 -4.95 -13.01 -23.47
N SER A 161 -5.52 -11.94 -23.98
CA SER A 161 -5.35 -11.47 -25.36
C SER A 161 -5.43 -9.94 -25.39
N PRO A 162 -5.04 -9.31 -26.51
CA PRO A 162 -5.30 -7.89 -26.72
C PRO A 162 -6.76 -7.53 -26.51
N GLY A 163 -7.00 -6.40 -25.84
CA GLY A 163 -8.33 -5.92 -25.52
C GLY A 163 -8.36 -5.09 -24.24
N SER A 164 -9.54 -4.63 -23.88
CA SER A 164 -9.76 -3.80 -22.70
C SER A 164 -10.72 -4.44 -21.70
N ILE A 165 -10.58 -4.01 -20.43
CA ILE A 165 -11.55 -4.24 -19.37
C ILE A 165 -11.81 -2.91 -18.68
N ALA A 166 -13.08 -2.54 -18.52
CA ALA A 166 -13.50 -1.22 -18.10
C ALA A 166 -14.58 -1.28 -17.03
N ARG A 167 -14.62 -0.24 -16.18
CA ARG A 167 -15.62 -0.09 -15.12
C ARG A 167 -16.05 1.35 -14.99
N GLU A 168 -17.36 1.58 -14.82
CA GLU A 168 -17.92 2.91 -14.51
C GLU A 168 -17.88 3.16 -13.01
N LEU A 169 -17.39 4.34 -12.61
CA LEU A 169 -17.27 4.79 -11.23
C LEU A 169 -17.81 6.21 -11.08
N LYS A 170 -18.18 6.59 -9.85
CA LYS A 170 -18.55 7.97 -9.52
C LYS A 170 -17.30 8.76 -9.08
N LEU A 171 -16.49 9.17 -10.03
CA LEU A 171 -15.21 9.81 -9.76
C LEU A 171 -15.40 11.29 -9.36
N PRO A 172 -14.85 11.74 -8.20
CA PRO A 172 -14.82 13.15 -7.81
C PRO A 172 -13.85 13.96 -8.68
N GLN A 173 -13.85 15.28 -8.49
CA GLN A 173 -12.91 16.16 -9.21
C GLN A 173 -11.45 15.89 -8.85
N LYS A 174 -11.20 15.54 -7.59
CA LYS A 174 -9.88 15.15 -7.08
C LYS A 174 -9.90 13.68 -6.73
N THR A 175 -9.17 12.90 -7.49
CA THR A 175 -9.19 11.44 -7.40
C THR A 175 -7.79 10.89 -7.32
N ARG A 176 -7.60 9.89 -6.46
CA ARG A 176 -6.42 9.03 -6.42
C ARG A 176 -6.80 7.68 -7.01
N PHE A 177 -6.05 7.24 -8.00
CA PHE A 177 -6.07 5.88 -8.51
C PHE A 177 -4.79 5.18 -8.06
N ALA A 178 -4.91 3.96 -7.55
CA ALA A 178 -3.77 3.17 -7.17
C ALA A 178 -3.99 1.72 -7.56
N PHE A 179 -2.97 1.04 -8.08
CA PHE A 179 -3.02 -0.37 -8.44
C PHE A 179 -1.62 -0.96 -8.55
N ASP A 180 -1.52 -2.26 -8.34
CA ASP A 180 -0.32 -3.01 -8.66
C ASP A 180 -0.36 -3.43 -10.12
N LEU A 181 0.71 -3.14 -10.83
CA LEU A 181 0.94 -3.60 -12.19
C LEU A 181 2.09 -4.60 -12.21
N ALA A 182 1.84 -5.82 -12.69
CA ALA A 182 2.87 -6.82 -12.92
C ALA A 182 2.89 -7.24 -14.41
N TRP A 183 4.08 -7.56 -14.90
CA TRP A 183 4.32 -7.88 -16.30
C TRP A 183 5.44 -8.91 -16.44
N ARG A 184 5.61 -9.44 -17.64
CA ARG A 184 6.80 -10.20 -18.04
C ARG A 184 7.56 -9.45 -19.11
N SER A 185 8.86 -9.38 -18.99
CA SER A 185 9.75 -8.67 -19.92
C SER A 185 9.64 -7.15 -19.81
N THR A 186 8.60 -6.54 -20.35
CA THR A 186 8.37 -5.09 -20.28
C THR A 186 6.90 -4.76 -20.09
N PRO A 187 6.55 -3.72 -19.31
CA PRO A 187 5.16 -3.33 -19.14
C PRO A 187 4.59 -2.80 -20.48
N LYS A 188 3.39 -3.27 -20.84
CA LYS A 188 2.62 -2.82 -21.99
C LYS A 188 1.16 -2.74 -21.60
N LEU A 189 0.77 -1.60 -21.04
CA LEU A 189 -0.58 -1.34 -20.56
C LEU A 189 -0.98 0.08 -20.92
N ARG A 190 -2.24 0.28 -21.21
CA ARG A 190 -2.90 1.58 -21.28
C ARG A 190 -3.91 1.66 -20.13
N PHE A 191 -3.68 2.54 -19.18
CA PHE A 191 -4.63 2.90 -18.13
C PHE A 191 -5.39 4.13 -18.56
N VAL A 192 -6.70 3.99 -18.78
CA VAL A 192 -7.60 5.07 -19.17
C VAL A 192 -8.41 5.48 -17.95
N PHE A 193 -8.54 6.77 -17.70
CA PHE A 193 -9.30 7.31 -16.57
C PHE A 193 -10.09 8.55 -16.97
N PHE A 194 -11.16 8.81 -16.22
CA PHE A 194 -12.18 9.80 -16.57
C PHE A 194 -12.76 9.62 -17.97
N SER A 195 -12.90 8.38 -18.39
CA SER A 195 -13.52 8.03 -19.67
C SER A 195 -15.00 8.39 -19.71
N ASP A 196 -15.45 8.90 -20.83
CA ASP A 196 -16.87 9.22 -21.07
C ASP A 196 -17.73 7.97 -21.36
N THR A 197 -17.14 6.81 -21.52
CA THR A 197 -17.84 5.53 -21.73
C THR A 197 -16.97 4.35 -21.33
N VAL A 198 -17.59 3.26 -20.94
CA VAL A 198 -16.95 1.95 -20.70
C VAL A 198 -17.30 0.91 -21.76
N ALA A 199 -18.14 1.28 -22.74
CA ALA A 199 -18.67 0.38 -23.75
C ALA A 199 -17.75 0.18 -24.98
N VAL A 200 -16.65 0.92 -25.07
CA VAL A 200 -15.72 0.87 -26.20
C VAL A 200 -14.28 0.94 -25.71
N GLU A 201 -13.38 0.28 -26.42
CA GLU A 201 -11.95 0.27 -26.09
C GLU A 201 -11.29 1.66 -26.17
N GLN A 202 -11.78 2.52 -27.08
CA GLN A 202 -11.25 3.86 -27.29
C GLN A 202 -12.33 4.91 -27.08
N PRO A 203 -12.45 5.48 -25.87
CA PRO A 203 -13.39 6.55 -25.57
C PRO A 203 -13.06 7.83 -26.33
N ARG A 204 -14.06 8.70 -26.50
CA ARG A 204 -13.87 9.99 -27.17
C ARG A 204 -13.24 11.03 -26.26
N ASN A 205 -13.53 10.95 -24.94
CA ASN A 205 -12.99 11.85 -23.95
C ASN A 205 -12.41 11.03 -22.79
N SER A 206 -11.13 11.22 -22.51
CA SER A 206 -10.42 10.53 -21.44
C SER A 206 -9.03 11.10 -21.24
N TYR A 207 -8.40 10.76 -20.12
CA TYR A 207 -6.95 10.70 -20.02
C TYR A 207 -6.48 9.26 -20.19
N GLU A 208 -5.29 9.10 -20.78
CA GLU A 208 -4.68 7.80 -21.05
C GLU A 208 -3.22 7.82 -20.60
N LEU A 209 -2.88 6.98 -19.62
CA LEU A 209 -1.51 6.75 -19.20
C LEU A 209 -1.02 5.47 -19.88
N ILE A 210 -0.05 5.60 -20.80
CA ILE A 210 0.45 4.54 -21.65
C ILE A 210 1.80 4.09 -21.14
N PHE A 211 1.86 2.85 -20.65
CA PHE A 211 3.08 2.18 -20.23
C PHE A 211 3.64 1.38 -21.39
N GLN A 212 4.87 1.70 -21.81
CA GLN A 212 5.52 1.02 -22.92
C GLN A 212 7.03 0.86 -22.67
N GLY A 213 7.43 -0.34 -22.28
CA GLY A 213 8.80 -0.60 -21.89
C GLY A 213 9.19 0.25 -20.68
N ARG A 214 10.24 1.04 -20.79
CA ARG A 214 10.69 1.97 -19.74
C ARG A 214 9.99 3.33 -19.76
N TYR A 215 9.13 3.58 -20.74
CA TYR A 215 8.48 4.87 -20.90
C TYR A 215 7.04 4.84 -20.41
N VAL A 216 6.63 5.97 -19.88
CA VAL A 216 5.24 6.31 -19.62
C VAL A 216 4.89 7.58 -20.38
N GLN A 217 3.74 7.60 -21.03
CA GLN A 217 3.23 8.76 -21.76
C GLN A 217 1.83 9.07 -21.31
N LEU A 218 1.55 10.35 -21.00
CA LEU A 218 0.21 10.84 -20.71
C LEU A 218 -0.37 11.50 -21.96
N GLN A 219 -1.56 11.05 -22.34
CA GLN A 219 -2.34 11.62 -23.43
C GLN A 219 -3.72 12.05 -22.92
N LYS A 220 -4.29 13.06 -23.56
CA LYS A 220 -5.69 13.46 -23.42
C LYS A 220 -6.40 13.22 -24.74
N ARG A 221 -7.55 12.56 -24.69
CA ARG A 221 -8.52 12.52 -25.81
C ARG A 221 -9.67 13.48 -25.51
N TRP A 222 -10.11 14.19 -26.51
CA TRP A 222 -11.22 15.14 -26.38
C TRP A 222 -12.08 15.17 -27.63
N SER A 223 -13.36 15.44 -27.47
CA SER A 223 -14.31 15.64 -28.54
C SER A 223 -15.25 16.78 -28.18
N LYS A 224 -15.36 17.78 -29.06
CA LYS A 224 -16.22 18.95 -28.89
C LYS A 224 -16.75 19.39 -30.27
N ASN A 225 -18.09 19.50 -30.40
CA ASN A 225 -18.76 19.98 -31.65
C ASN A 225 -18.27 19.24 -32.92
N ASP A 226 -18.33 17.92 -32.93
CA ASP A 226 -17.89 17.02 -34.00
C ASP A 226 -16.39 17.12 -34.39
N ARG A 227 -15.64 17.91 -33.67
CA ARG A 227 -14.16 17.93 -33.71
C ARG A 227 -13.62 17.17 -32.55
N GLY A 228 -12.63 16.35 -32.79
CA GLY A 228 -11.96 15.60 -31.75
C GLY A 228 -10.49 15.37 -32.10
N GLY A 229 -9.72 15.02 -31.09
CA GLY A 229 -8.31 14.73 -31.27
C GLY A 229 -7.73 14.07 -30.02
N SER A 230 -6.46 13.76 -30.15
CA SER A 230 -5.63 13.37 -29.01
C SER A 230 -4.45 14.34 -28.91
N MET A 231 -4.07 14.64 -27.69
CA MET A 231 -2.94 15.49 -27.38
C MET A 231 -2.03 14.78 -26.38
N THR A 232 -0.75 14.70 -26.68
CA THR A 232 0.25 14.22 -25.72
C THR A 232 0.56 15.35 -24.72
N LEU A 233 0.32 15.09 -23.45
CA LEU A 233 0.67 16.02 -22.36
C LEU A 233 2.14 15.89 -21.95
N GLY A 234 2.77 14.76 -22.25
CA GLY A 234 4.18 14.52 -22.06
C GLY A 234 4.52 13.04 -21.88
N SER A 235 5.81 12.76 -21.84
CA SER A 235 6.36 11.43 -21.58
C SER A 235 7.48 11.49 -20.57
N HIS A 236 7.77 10.36 -19.92
CA HIS A 236 8.85 10.25 -18.95
C HIS A 236 9.41 8.83 -18.90
N THR A 237 10.70 8.70 -18.54
CA THR A 237 11.35 7.41 -18.35
C THR A 237 11.23 6.97 -16.90
N VAL A 238 10.75 5.77 -16.67
CA VAL A 238 10.56 5.19 -15.33
C VAL A 238 11.64 4.12 -15.12
N ARG A 239 12.59 4.38 -14.25
CA ARG A 239 13.74 3.49 -13.99
C ARG A 239 13.30 2.15 -13.37
N GLU A 240 12.28 2.17 -12.54
CA GLU A 240 11.72 1.00 -11.87
C GLU A 240 11.26 -0.07 -12.85
N PHE A 241 10.85 0.30 -14.06
CA PHE A 241 10.39 -0.64 -15.08
C PHE A 241 11.51 -1.48 -15.71
N GLN A 242 12.77 -1.10 -15.52
CA GLN A 242 13.92 -1.83 -16.07
C GLN A 242 14.32 -3.03 -15.20
N ASN A 243 14.16 -2.89 -13.88
CA ASN A 243 14.76 -3.82 -12.90
C ASN A 243 13.72 -4.61 -12.10
N LYS A 244 12.43 -4.41 -12.38
CA LYS A 244 11.33 -5.05 -11.66
C LYS A 244 10.30 -5.56 -12.66
N GLU A 245 9.56 -6.58 -12.26
CA GLU A 245 8.42 -7.12 -13.00
C GLU A 245 7.08 -6.77 -12.34
N LYS A 246 7.12 -5.94 -11.28
CA LYS A 246 5.94 -5.45 -10.57
C LYS A 246 6.23 -4.09 -9.94
N CYS A 247 5.27 -3.18 -10.03
CA CYS A 247 5.30 -1.89 -9.35
C CYS A 247 3.91 -1.50 -8.84
N ARG A 248 3.88 -0.74 -7.74
CA ARG A 248 2.70 0.02 -7.32
C ARG A 248 2.63 1.30 -8.14
N ILE A 249 1.54 1.52 -8.83
CA ILE A 249 1.27 2.71 -9.62
C ILE A 249 0.23 3.53 -8.89
N GLU A 250 0.49 4.84 -8.73
CA GLU A 250 -0.49 5.79 -8.21
C GLU A 250 -0.60 6.98 -9.14
N VAL A 251 -1.84 7.42 -9.38
CA VAL A 251 -2.13 8.59 -10.20
C VAL A 251 -3.03 9.52 -9.40
N LEU A 252 -2.51 10.70 -9.07
CA LEU A 252 -3.27 11.76 -8.41
C LEU A 252 -3.76 12.74 -9.46
N VAL A 253 -5.04 13.06 -9.45
CA VAL A 253 -5.65 13.94 -10.44
C VAL A 253 -6.47 15.02 -9.77
N ASP A 254 -6.19 16.28 -10.08
CA ASP A 254 -7.12 17.41 -9.86
C ASP A 254 -7.62 17.87 -11.22
N ARG A 255 -8.84 17.45 -11.60
CA ARG A 255 -9.45 17.77 -12.90
C ARG A 255 -9.64 19.27 -13.10
N LYS A 256 -9.93 20.02 -12.05
CA LYS A 256 -10.17 21.46 -12.16
C LYS A 256 -8.86 22.23 -12.38
N ALA A 257 -7.81 21.80 -11.71
CA ALA A 257 -6.47 22.38 -11.89
C ALA A 257 -5.75 21.85 -13.12
N GLY A 258 -6.26 20.77 -13.76
CA GLY A 258 -5.57 20.07 -14.84
C GLY A 258 -4.30 19.34 -14.39
N LEU A 259 -4.13 19.10 -13.09
CA LEU A 259 -2.94 18.49 -12.54
C LEU A 259 -3.08 16.96 -12.54
N ILE A 260 -2.07 16.30 -13.08
CA ILE A 260 -1.93 14.84 -13.04
C ILE A 260 -0.52 14.50 -12.55
N ARG A 261 -0.41 13.78 -11.42
CA ARG A 261 0.84 13.31 -10.84
C ARG A 261 0.92 11.80 -10.90
N LEU A 262 2.05 11.28 -11.34
CA LEU A 262 2.38 9.86 -11.31
C LEU A 262 3.36 9.58 -10.18
N LEU A 263 3.05 8.55 -9.35
CA LEU A 263 3.98 7.94 -8.42
C LEU A 263 4.18 6.47 -8.81
N VAL A 264 5.39 5.98 -8.58
CA VAL A 264 5.76 4.57 -8.75
C VAL A 264 6.47 4.13 -7.47
N ASN A 265 5.91 3.11 -6.79
CA ASN A 265 6.39 2.63 -5.49
C ASN A 265 6.56 3.78 -4.48
N ASP A 266 5.51 4.61 -4.33
CA ASP A 266 5.41 5.77 -3.43
C ASP A 266 6.38 6.94 -3.76
N ARG A 267 7.13 6.87 -4.86
CA ARG A 267 8.01 7.96 -5.31
C ARG A 267 7.37 8.76 -6.41
N VAL A 268 7.43 10.08 -6.30
CA VAL A 268 6.97 10.98 -7.37
C VAL A 268 7.88 10.83 -8.58
N VAL A 269 7.27 10.49 -9.70
CA VAL A 269 7.98 10.28 -10.97
C VAL A 269 7.83 11.49 -11.88
N LYS A 270 6.57 11.98 -12.05
CA LYS A 270 6.29 13.07 -12.98
C LYS A 270 4.98 13.78 -12.64
N ASP A 271 5.01 15.10 -12.84
CA ASP A 271 3.83 15.96 -12.87
C ASP A 271 3.55 16.40 -14.30
N TRP A 272 2.28 16.37 -14.69
CA TRP A 272 1.78 16.93 -15.95
C TRP A 272 0.69 17.95 -15.64
N THR A 273 0.60 18.96 -16.49
CA THR A 273 -0.47 19.96 -16.43
C THR A 273 -1.21 19.98 -17.77
N ASP A 274 -2.52 19.73 -17.71
CA ASP A 274 -3.42 19.96 -18.82
C ASP A 274 -3.81 21.44 -18.87
N GLN A 275 -3.45 22.12 -19.94
CA GLN A 275 -3.68 23.56 -20.11
C GLN A 275 -5.16 23.90 -20.42
N ASP A 276 -5.95 22.91 -20.85
CA ASP A 276 -7.39 23.07 -21.13
C ASP A 276 -8.18 21.89 -20.52
N PRO A 277 -8.28 21.82 -19.19
CA PRO A 277 -8.93 20.71 -18.50
C PRO A 277 -10.44 20.61 -18.79
N GLU A 278 -11.06 21.69 -19.25
CA GLU A 278 -12.47 21.74 -19.61
C GLU A 278 -12.75 21.26 -21.06
N ALA A 279 -11.70 21.00 -21.87
CA ALA A 279 -11.88 20.45 -23.20
C ALA A 279 -12.40 19.01 -23.14
N GLY A 280 -13.57 18.80 -23.75
CA GLY A 280 -14.26 17.52 -23.76
C GLY A 280 -15.13 17.26 -22.53
N LYS A 281 -15.98 16.24 -22.61
CA LYS A 281 -16.83 15.79 -21.50
C LYS A 281 -16.25 14.55 -20.86
N LEU A 282 -15.39 14.73 -19.89
CA LEU A 282 -14.84 13.64 -19.10
C LEU A 282 -15.92 12.97 -18.25
N GLY A 283 -15.92 11.64 -18.20
CA GLY A 283 -16.84 10.80 -17.45
C GLY A 283 -16.25 10.18 -16.19
N GLY A 284 -16.79 9.02 -15.79
CA GLY A 284 -16.37 8.24 -14.61
C GLY A 284 -15.72 6.90 -14.96
N GLY A 285 -15.52 6.59 -16.24
CA GLY A 285 -14.97 5.30 -16.64
C GLY A 285 -13.47 5.16 -16.37
N ILE A 286 -13.07 3.95 -15.94
CA ILE A 286 -11.67 3.51 -15.92
C ILE A 286 -11.51 2.30 -16.83
N HIS A 287 -10.37 2.20 -17.55
CA HIS A 287 -10.05 1.03 -18.36
C HIS A 287 -8.61 0.60 -18.14
N PHE A 288 -8.40 -0.72 -18.23
CA PHE A 288 -7.10 -1.32 -18.41
C PHE A 288 -7.12 -2.00 -19.79
N ALA A 289 -6.22 -1.62 -20.69
CA ALA A 289 -6.18 -2.13 -22.05
C ALA A 289 -4.78 -2.54 -22.44
N THR A 290 -4.66 -3.63 -23.19
CA THR A 290 -3.42 -4.09 -23.81
C THR A 290 -3.61 -4.35 -25.29
N GLN A 291 -2.62 -3.95 -26.10
CA GLN A 291 -2.59 -4.19 -27.53
C GLN A 291 -1.64 -5.35 -27.89
N ASP A 292 -0.99 -5.91 -26.91
CA ASP A 292 0.03 -6.94 -27.05
C ASP A 292 -0.44 -8.24 -26.39
N SER A 293 0.10 -9.36 -26.87
CA SER A 293 -0.14 -10.68 -26.28
C SER A 293 0.68 -10.92 -25.00
N SER A 294 1.60 -10.02 -24.64
CA SER A 294 2.35 -10.12 -23.38
C SER A 294 1.39 -9.93 -22.21
N PRO A 295 1.26 -10.94 -21.32
CA PRO A 295 0.30 -10.86 -20.25
C PRO A 295 0.70 -9.80 -19.23
N VAL A 296 -0.29 -9.03 -18.81
CA VAL A 296 -0.17 -8.12 -17.65
C VAL A 296 -1.18 -8.52 -16.58
N ARG A 297 -0.85 -8.20 -15.34
CA ARG A 297 -1.73 -8.39 -14.19
C ARG A 297 -1.94 -7.06 -13.50
N VAL A 298 -3.19 -6.78 -13.15
CA VAL A 298 -3.58 -5.59 -12.38
C VAL A 298 -4.30 -6.07 -11.13
N SER A 299 -3.80 -5.71 -9.97
CA SER A 299 -4.34 -6.12 -8.67
C SER A 299 -4.34 -4.95 -7.69
N ARG A 300 -4.96 -5.14 -6.52
CA ARG A 300 -5.07 -4.13 -5.47
C ARG A 300 -5.48 -2.75 -6.02
N ILE A 301 -6.51 -2.76 -6.89
CA ILE A 301 -7.05 -1.53 -7.46
C ILE A 301 -7.80 -0.80 -6.35
N GLU A 302 -7.42 0.43 -6.11
CA GLU A 302 -8.02 1.32 -5.13
C GLU A 302 -8.28 2.67 -5.79
N VAL A 303 -9.50 3.15 -5.70
CA VAL A 303 -9.89 4.48 -6.17
C VAL A 303 -10.50 5.23 -5.02
N THR A 304 -9.91 6.36 -4.67
CA THR A 304 -10.35 7.18 -3.54
C THR A 304 -10.49 8.65 -3.94
N SER A 305 -11.21 9.41 -3.12
CA SER A 305 -11.07 10.87 -3.15
C SER A 305 -9.64 11.26 -2.75
N TRP A 306 -9.21 12.44 -3.16
CA TRP A 306 -7.93 13.02 -2.81
C TRP A 306 -8.13 14.46 -2.32
N ASP A 307 -7.38 14.89 -1.32
CA ASP A 307 -7.47 16.24 -0.74
C ASP A 307 -6.88 17.32 -1.66
N GLY A 308 -6.10 16.94 -2.68
CA GLY A 308 -5.45 17.85 -3.63
C GLY A 308 -4.12 18.41 -3.13
N ILE A 309 -3.58 17.88 -2.05
CA ILE A 309 -2.32 18.35 -1.49
C ILE A 309 -1.17 17.49 -2.01
N LEU A 310 -0.14 18.16 -2.53
CA LEU A 310 1.09 17.55 -3.01
C LEU A 310 2.18 17.66 -1.94
N ASP A 311 2.78 16.55 -1.54
CA ASP A 311 3.85 16.54 -0.54
C ASP A 311 5.20 16.96 -1.10
N GLU A 312 5.53 16.44 -2.29
CA GLU A 312 6.80 16.65 -2.98
C GLU A 312 6.55 17.01 -4.44
N SER A 313 7.43 17.81 -5.02
CA SER A 313 7.42 18.02 -6.48
C SER A 313 8.15 16.88 -7.17
N ALA A 314 7.73 16.52 -8.39
CA ALA A 314 8.52 15.64 -9.23
C ALA A 314 9.91 16.26 -9.46
N PRO A 315 10.96 15.45 -9.60
CA PRO A 315 12.27 15.94 -10.03
C PRO A 315 12.11 16.75 -11.31
N ALA A 316 12.83 17.87 -11.41
CA ALA A 316 12.88 18.63 -12.65
C ALA A 316 13.36 17.71 -13.77
N ASP A 317 12.73 17.81 -14.95
CA ASP A 317 13.20 17.07 -16.11
C ASP A 317 14.59 17.59 -16.46
N ASP A 318 15.56 16.77 -16.30
CA ASP A 318 16.88 16.98 -16.90
C ASP A 318 16.75 16.59 -18.39
N GLU A 319 16.27 17.55 -19.23
CA GLU A 319 16.17 17.36 -20.68
C GLU A 319 17.55 17.29 -21.37
N GLY A 320 18.62 17.20 -20.60
CA GLY A 320 19.96 16.95 -21.09
C GLY A 320 20.10 15.51 -21.58
N PHE A 321 20.60 15.33 -22.79
CA PHE A 321 21.20 14.06 -23.22
C PHE A 321 22.25 13.69 -22.16
N MET A 322 21.93 12.73 -21.31
CA MET A 322 22.89 12.21 -20.35
C MET A 322 23.91 11.40 -21.12
N ASP A 323 25.18 11.84 -21.08
CA ASP A 323 26.33 10.96 -21.32
C ASP A 323 26.26 9.79 -20.33
N GLU A 324 26.55 8.58 -20.81
CA GLU A 324 26.38 7.31 -20.05
C GLU A 324 27.19 7.24 -18.73
N ASP A 325 28.01 8.23 -18.44
CA ASP A 325 28.92 8.27 -17.27
C ASP A 325 28.46 9.17 -16.10
N ASP A 326 27.37 9.93 -16.25
CA ASP A 326 26.84 10.73 -15.14
C ASP A 326 25.92 9.88 -14.24
N THR A 327 26.51 9.34 -13.20
CA THR A 327 25.76 8.83 -12.05
C THR A 327 25.05 10.02 -11.40
N PRO A 328 23.70 10.13 -11.48
CA PRO A 328 23.01 11.25 -10.83
C PRO A 328 23.30 11.20 -9.34
N ALA A 329 23.66 12.33 -8.79
CA ALA A 329 23.76 12.49 -7.35
C ALA A 329 22.45 11.97 -6.73
N PRO A 330 22.51 11.15 -5.67
CA PRO A 330 21.30 10.68 -5.01
C PRO A 330 20.46 11.90 -4.67
N ALA A 331 19.18 11.88 -5.05
CA ALA A 331 18.25 12.91 -4.63
C ALA A 331 18.42 13.04 -3.11
N VAL A 332 18.82 14.20 -2.65
CA VAL A 332 18.93 14.47 -1.23
C VAL A 332 17.49 14.43 -0.73
N GLU A 333 17.09 13.29 -0.19
CA GLU A 333 15.88 13.21 0.62
C GLU A 333 16.08 14.25 1.72
N THR A 334 15.43 15.39 1.59
CA THR A 334 15.38 16.38 2.67
C THR A 334 14.59 15.73 3.77
N GLU A 335 15.30 15.12 4.72
CA GLU A 335 14.65 14.57 5.92
C GLU A 335 13.77 15.66 6.52
N PRO A 336 12.52 15.31 6.92
CA PRO A 336 11.61 16.29 7.50
C PRO A 336 12.30 16.95 8.69
N ASP A 337 12.40 18.27 8.66
CA ASP A 337 12.95 19.04 9.77
C ASP A 337 11.99 18.95 10.96
N PRO A 338 12.38 18.32 12.07
CA PRO A 338 11.50 18.14 13.24
C PRO A 338 11.11 19.44 13.91
N SER A 339 11.83 20.52 13.66
CA SER A 339 11.47 21.86 14.13
C SER A 339 10.38 22.51 13.29
N ARG A 340 9.96 21.90 12.19
CA ARG A 340 8.95 22.43 11.27
C ARG A 340 7.73 21.53 11.22
N ILE A 341 6.62 22.08 11.70
CA ILE A 341 5.31 21.47 11.64
C ILE A 341 4.62 21.98 10.40
N ARG A 342 4.23 21.07 9.48
CA ARG A 342 3.49 21.44 8.29
C ARG A 342 1.99 21.38 8.56
N LEU A 343 1.29 22.45 8.21
CA LEU A 343 -0.17 22.52 8.27
C LEU A 343 -0.80 22.05 6.95
N ARG A 344 -2.10 21.77 6.94
CA ARG A 344 -2.85 21.33 5.75
C ARG A 344 -2.93 22.36 4.63
N ASN A 345 -2.84 23.64 4.96
CA ASN A 345 -2.76 24.73 3.98
C ASN A 345 -1.33 24.96 3.45
N ASN A 346 -0.41 24.02 3.72
CA ASN A 346 1.02 24.08 3.41
C ASN A 346 1.83 25.13 4.20
N ASP A 347 1.24 25.88 5.11
CA ASP A 347 2.01 26.74 6.00
C ASP A 347 2.91 25.90 6.90
N GLN A 348 4.04 26.47 7.29
CA GLN A 348 4.98 25.85 8.21
C GLN A 348 5.06 26.66 9.49
N ILE A 349 4.98 25.98 10.61
CA ILE A 349 5.17 26.57 11.95
C ILE A 349 6.46 26.00 12.52
N ALA A 350 7.38 26.88 12.90
CA ALA A 350 8.55 26.48 13.69
C ALA A 350 8.11 26.20 15.14
N GLY A 351 8.36 25.00 15.62
CA GLY A 351 7.96 24.60 16.97
C GLY A 351 7.98 23.08 17.18
N GLU A 352 7.52 22.67 18.34
CA GLU A 352 7.46 21.27 18.76
C GLU A 352 6.03 20.88 19.14
N VAL A 353 5.59 19.69 18.75
CA VAL A 353 4.33 19.10 19.23
C VAL A 353 4.55 18.56 20.63
N VAL A 354 3.92 19.20 21.63
CA VAL A 354 4.03 18.78 23.03
C VAL A 354 3.04 17.66 23.33
N ALA A 355 1.78 17.87 22.98
CA ALA A 355 0.71 16.90 23.21
C ALA A 355 -0.39 17.00 22.17
N ILE A 356 -1.09 15.89 21.97
CA ILE A 356 -2.36 15.83 21.23
C ILE A 356 -3.35 15.11 22.11
N ASP A 357 -4.46 15.76 22.42
CA ASP A 357 -5.54 15.21 23.23
C ASP A 357 -6.89 15.81 22.80
N GLU A 358 -7.96 15.00 22.85
CA GLU A 358 -9.32 15.40 22.48
C GLU A 358 -9.42 16.19 21.14
N GLY A 359 -8.63 15.78 20.12
CA GLY A 359 -8.63 16.43 18.81
C GLY A 359 -7.95 17.79 18.78
N LYS A 360 -7.23 18.18 19.82
CA LYS A 360 -6.45 19.41 19.91
C LYS A 360 -4.96 19.12 20.03
N VAL A 361 -4.18 19.91 19.32
CA VAL A 361 -2.72 19.85 19.33
C VAL A 361 -2.18 21.01 20.14
N LYS A 362 -1.32 20.70 21.08
CA LYS A 362 -0.56 21.70 21.84
C LYS A 362 0.84 21.82 21.25
N LEU A 363 1.15 22.98 20.69
CA LEU A 363 2.45 23.30 20.11
C LEU A 363 3.21 24.26 21.02
N LYS A 364 4.51 24.01 21.14
CA LYS A 364 5.46 24.95 21.77
C LYS A 364 6.22 25.66 20.64
N THR A 365 6.04 26.95 20.52
CA THR A 365 6.70 27.81 19.54
C THR A 365 7.60 28.82 20.20
N SER A 366 8.43 29.55 19.45
CA SER A 366 9.25 30.67 19.94
C SER A 366 8.40 31.81 20.52
N PHE A 367 7.12 31.88 20.18
CA PHE A 367 6.19 32.93 20.64
C PHE A 367 5.29 32.47 21.80
N GLY A 368 5.44 31.23 22.26
CA GLY A 368 4.65 30.63 23.32
C GLY A 368 3.89 29.38 22.89
N GLU A 369 2.96 28.93 23.73
CA GLU A 369 2.13 27.77 23.47
C GLU A 369 0.93 28.13 22.56
N VAL A 370 0.70 27.32 21.54
CA VAL A 370 -0.41 27.48 20.59
C VAL A 370 -1.24 26.19 20.58
N ASN A 371 -2.57 26.32 20.62
CA ASN A 371 -3.49 25.20 20.50
C ASN A 371 -4.17 25.26 19.12
N LEU A 372 -4.09 24.15 18.37
CA LEU A 372 -4.69 23.98 17.06
C LEU A 372 -5.56 22.73 17.05
N PRO A 373 -6.64 22.67 16.25
CA PRO A 373 -7.32 21.41 15.97
C PRO A 373 -6.39 20.44 15.22
N VAL A 374 -6.44 19.14 15.54
CA VAL A 374 -5.70 18.09 14.81
C VAL A 374 -5.97 18.18 13.30
N SER A 375 -7.21 18.51 12.92
CA SER A 375 -7.61 18.71 11.52
C SER A 375 -6.83 19.81 10.77
N ARG A 376 -6.03 20.62 11.46
CA ARG A 376 -5.13 21.60 10.84
C ARG A 376 -3.72 21.07 10.61
N LEU A 377 -3.33 20.02 11.32
CA LEU A 377 -2.02 19.40 11.16
C LEU A 377 -1.97 18.54 9.90
N ARG A 378 -0.79 18.47 9.32
CA ARG A 378 -0.47 17.57 8.22
C ARG A 378 0.69 16.63 8.57
N THR A 379 1.87 17.18 8.80
CA THR A 379 3.07 16.37 9.05
C THR A 379 3.95 17.05 10.07
N PHE A 380 4.50 16.25 10.96
CA PHE A 380 5.58 16.67 11.87
C PHE A 380 6.50 15.50 12.14
N ALA A 381 7.79 15.78 12.24
CA ALA A 381 8.78 14.82 12.66
C ALA A 381 8.93 14.86 14.17
N LEU A 382 9.17 13.71 14.77
CA LEU A 382 9.33 13.55 16.22
C LEU A 382 10.77 13.29 16.63
N ARG A 383 11.65 13.01 15.64
CA ARG A 383 13.07 12.73 15.86
C ARG A 383 13.94 13.69 15.07
N THR A 384 14.86 14.34 15.79
CA THR A 384 15.86 15.23 15.18
C THR A 384 17.02 14.43 14.60
N LYS A 385 17.81 15.04 13.70
CA LYS A 385 19.07 14.45 13.22
C LYS A 385 20.01 14.15 14.38
N GLU A 386 20.07 15.07 15.35
CA GLU A 386 20.87 14.89 16.55
C GLU A 386 20.41 13.70 17.39
N ALA A 387 19.11 13.41 17.43
CA ALA A 387 18.57 12.24 18.11
C ALA A 387 18.97 10.92 17.47
N ARG A 388 19.31 10.94 16.15
CA ARG A 388 19.80 9.77 15.41
C ARG A 388 21.32 9.58 15.51
N ASP A 389 22.04 10.58 16.02
CA ASP A 389 23.47 10.48 16.23
C ASP A 389 23.76 9.51 17.39
N PRO A 390 24.56 8.43 17.15
CA PRO A 390 24.97 7.49 18.20
C PRO A 390 25.56 8.16 19.43
N ALA A 391 26.22 9.30 19.29
CA ALA A 391 26.77 10.08 20.41
C ALA A 391 25.68 10.60 21.36
N ASN A 392 24.43 10.72 20.92
CA ASN A 392 23.31 11.22 21.71
C ASN A 392 22.43 10.11 22.30
N TRP A 393 22.74 8.83 22.05
CA TRP A 393 21.96 7.70 22.57
C TRP A 393 21.98 7.62 24.10
N GLU A 394 23.10 7.99 24.71
CA GLU A 394 23.24 8.05 26.17
C GLU A 394 22.30 9.06 26.83
N MET A 395 21.80 10.05 26.10
CA MET A 395 20.83 11.03 26.59
C MET A 395 19.37 10.53 26.53
N GLY A 396 19.11 9.31 26.07
CA GLY A 396 17.77 8.72 25.98
C GLY A 396 16.84 9.34 24.92
N LEU A 397 17.40 10.17 24.03
CA LEU A 397 16.68 10.80 22.93
C LEU A 397 16.48 9.85 21.73
N TYR A 398 17.23 8.76 21.70
CA TYR A 398 17.21 7.76 20.66
C TYR A 398 17.35 6.37 21.26
N GLU A 399 16.63 5.42 20.67
CA GLU A 399 16.79 4.00 20.97
C GLU A 399 16.89 3.25 19.64
N GLU A 400 17.98 2.52 19.44
CA GLU A 400 18.19 1.74 18.23
C GLU A 400 17.18 0.59 18.13
N PRO A 401 16.56 0.36 16.96
CA PRO A 401 15.71 -0.79 16.75
C PRO A 401 16.50 -2.10 16.91
N LYS A 402 16.12 -2.90 17.87
CA LYS A 402 16.73 -4.20 18.13
C LYS A 402 16.17 -5.25 17.17
N ARG A 403 17.04 -6.12 16.70
CA ARG A 403 16.70 -7.28 15.86
C ARG A 403 16.71 -8.52 16.72
N TYR A 404 15.66 -9.31 16.63
CA TYR A 404 15.56 -10.55 17.39
C TYR A 404 15.25 -11.72 16.47
N ASN A 405 15.83 -12.87 16.77
CA ASN A 405 15.42 -14.11 16.12
C ASN A 405 13.95 -14.37 16.41
N GLY A 406 13.19 -14.73 15.38
CA GLY A 406 11.75 -14.93 15.49
C GLY A 406 10.92 -13.66 15.25
N ASP A 407 11.54 -12.54 14.91
CA ASP A 407 10.80 -11.40 14.37
C ASP A 407 10.21 -11.76 13.02
N VAL A 408 8.96 -11.35 12.82
CA VAL A 408 8.23 -11.44 11.56
C VAL A 408 7.91 -10.03 11.07
N ARG A 409 7.78 -9.86 9.77
CA ARG A 409 7.23 -8.63 9.18
C ARG A 409 5.90 -8.96 8.52
N ALA A 410 4.85 -8.38 9.04
CA ALA A 410 3.51 -8.51 8.49
C ALA A 410 3.17 -7.27 7.65
N TRP A 411 2.76 -7.50 6.40
CA TRP A 411 2.47 -6.48 5.41
C TRP A 411 0.97 -6.24 5.32
N PHE A 412 0.57 -4.99 5.40
CA PHE A 412 -0.80 -4.57 5.13
C PHE A 412 -1.06 -4.49 3.62
N PRO A 413 -2.32 -4.66 3.16
CA PRO A 413 -2.66 -4.52 1.74
C PRO A 413 -2.35 -3.14 1.15
N ASP A 414 -2.32 -2.11 1.97
CA ASP A 414 -2.06 -0.72 1.59
C ASP A 414 -0.56 -0.36 1.51
N GLY A 415 0.34 -1.35 1.67
CA GLY A 415 1.79 -1.20 1.56
C GLY A 415 2.50 -0.88 2.87
N GLY A 416 1.78 -0.64 3.97
CA GLY A 416 2.38 -0.54 5.29
C GLY A 416 2.87 -1.88 5.82
N SER A 417 3.68 -1.87 6.88
CA SER A 417 4.16 -3.08 7.55
C SER A 417 4.26 -2.88 9.06
N VAL A 418 4.30 -3.99 9.77
CA VAL A 418 4.61 -4.05 11.19
C VAL A 418 5.53 -5.21 11.49
N THR A 419 6.61 -4.93 12.22
CA THR A 419 7.60 -5.92 12.63
C THR A 419 7.43 -6.22 14.12
N PHE A 420 7.26 -7.49 14.45
CA PHE A 420 7.11 -7.94 15.84
C PHE A 420 7.59 -9.39 16.00
N ARG A 421 7.93 -9.75 17.22
CA ARG A 421 8.18 -11.15 17.56
C ARG A 421 6.85 -11.85 17.76
N LEU A 422 6.55 -12.78 16.85
CA LEU A 422 5.33 -13.57 16.91
C LEU A 422 5.41 -14.56 18.07
N THR A 423 4.42 -14.54 18.96
CA THR A 423 4.32 -15.44 20.11
C THR A 423 3.24 -16.49 19.95
N GLY A 424 2.25 -16.27 19.09
CA GLY A 424 1.22 -17.25 18.81
C GLY A 424 0.19 -16.76 17.78
N VAL A 425 -0.55 -17.73 17.24
CA VAL A 425 -1.72 -17.51 16.39
C VAL A 425 -2.85 -18.37 16.91
N GLU A 426 -3.95 -17.75 17.26
CA GLU A 426 -5.14 -18.44 17.74
C GLU A 426 -6.39 -17.71 17.25
N ASN A 427 -7.36 -18.47 16.72
CA ASN A 427 -8.66 -17.94 16.26
C ASN A 427 -8.56 -16.75 15.29
N GLY A 428 -7.56 -16.75 14.38
CA GLY A 428 -7.32 -15.65 13.44
C GLY A 428 -6.75 -14.40 14.07
N LYS A 429 -6.19 -14.48 15.27
CA LYS A 429 -5.46 -13.41 15.96
C LYS A 429 -3.98 -13.77 16.07
N LEU A 430 -3.14 -12.79 15.73
CA LEU A 430 -1.69 -12.87 15.86
C LEU A 430 -1.27 -12.13 17.12
N THR A 431 -0.70 -12.82 18.09
CA THR A 431 -0.14 -12.19 19.30
C THR A 431 1.35 -12.03 19.14
N GLY A 432 1.86 -10.87 19.50
CA GLY A 432 3.29 -10.62 19.42
C GLY A 432 3.76 -9.43 20.25
N THR A 433 5.08 -9.31 20.34
CA THR A 433 5.74 -8.24 21.09
C THR A 433 6.74 -7.49 20.23
N ALA A 434 6.82 -6.18 20.35
CA ALA A 434 7.81 -5.35 19.67
C ALA A 434 8.36 -4.28 20.64
N GLN A 435 9.60 -3.86 20.36
CA GLN A 435 10.21 -2.75 21.09
C GLN A 435 9.44 -1.44 20.92
N THR A 436 8.79 -1.28 19.78
CA THR A 436 8.10 -0.05 19.37
C THR A 436 6.77 0.17 20.08
N PHE A 437 6.03 -0.91 20.41
CA PHE A 437 4.68 -0.81 21.00
C PHE A 437 4.40 -1.82 22.13
N GLY A 438 5.37 -2.64 22.51
CA GLY A 438 5.17 -3.67 23.54
C GLY A 438 4.38 -4.87 23.01
N GLU A 439 3.42 -5.37 23.78
CA GLU A 439 2.55 -6.49 23.41
C GLU A 439 1.32 -5.99 22.64
N ALA A 440 0.98 -6.70 21.56
CA ALA A 440 -0.21 -6.40 20.76
C ALA A 440 -0.84 -7.68 20.19
N VAL A 441 -2.14 -7.58 19.89
CA VAL A 441 -2.92 -8.64 19.24
C VAL A 441 -3.50 -8.08 17.95
N PHE A 442 -3.10 -8.65 16.83
CA PHE A 442 -3.52 -8.22 15.50
C PHE A 442 -4.57 -9.16 14.93
N ASP A 443 -5.53 -8.64 14.17
CA ASP A 443 -6.39 -9.45 13.33
C ASP A 443 -5.59 -9.95 12.11
N GLN A 444 -5.50 -11.27 11.92
CA GLN A 444 -4.80 -11.89 10.79
C GLN A 444 -5.30 -11.37 9.44
N LYS A 445 -6.58 -11.04 9.34
CA LYS A 445 -7.21 -10.52 8.11
C LYS A 445 -6.66 -9.17 7.66
N ALA A 446 -5.95 -8.46 8.55
CA ALA A 446 -5.34 -7.17 8.21
C ALA A 446 -4.14 -7.32 7.28
N PHE A 447 -3.56 -8.51 7.21
CA PHE A 447 -2.31 -8.71 6.50
C PHE A 447 -2.51 -9.43 5.17
N SER A 448 -1.78 -8.99 4.17
CA SER A 448 -1.67 -9.67 2.88
C SER A 448 -0.54 -10.70 2.86
N ARG A 449 0.50 -10.47 3.67
CA ARG A 449 1.69 -11.33 3.73
C ARG A 449 2.36 -11.24 5.09
N ILE A 450 2.93 -12.36 5.55
CA ILE A 450 3.78 -12.42 6.74
C ILE A 450 5.11 -13.05 6.32
N GLU A 451 6.20 -12.32 6.51
CA GLU A 451 7.57 -12.76 6.23
C GLU A 451 8.22 -13.29 7.51
N PHE A 452 8.89 -14.42 7.40
CA PHE A 452 9.66 -15.06 8.47
C PHE A 452 11.15 -14.92 8.21
N ASN A 453 11.96 -15.07 9.24
CA ASN A 453 13.42 -15.04 9.11
C ASN A 453 13.92 -13.75 8.43
N ILE A 454 13.34 -12.61 8.79
CA ILE A 454 13.55 -11.32 8.11
C ILE A 454 14.97 -10.75 8.28
N HIS A 455 15.71 -11.26 9.24
CA HIS A 455 17.09 -10.81 9.51
C HIS A 455 18.16 -11.69 8.84
N ASP A 456 17.75 -12.73 8.11
CA ASP A 456 18.63 -13.56 7.31
C ASP A 456 18.87 -12.91 5.93
N PRO A 457 20.12 -12.47 5.63
CA PRO A 457 20.41 -11.77 4.38
C PRO A 457 20.22 -12.64 3.14
N ASP A 458 20.53 -13.97 3.23
CA ASP A 458 20.43 -14.88 2.10
C ASP A 458 18.95 -15.07 1.70
N LEU A 459 18.06 -15.14 2.70
CA LEU A 459 16.62 -15.23 2.45
C LEU A 459 16.05 -13.90 1.95
N GLY A 460 16.65 -12.78 2.32
CA GLY A 460 16.33 -11.46 1.78
C GLY A 460 16.53 -11.39 0.27
N GLU A 461 17.64 -11.93 -0.26
CA GLU A 461 17.88 -11.98 -1.69
C GLU A 461 16.87 -12.88 -2.43
N ILE A 462 16.51 -14.02 -1.83
CA ILE A 462 15.51 -14.93 -2.40
C ILE A 462 14.16 -14.22 -2.53
N ARG A 463 13.70 -13.49 -1.48
CA ARG A 463 12.46 -12.69 -1.52
C ARG A 463 12.48 -11.67 -2.64
N ASN A 464 13.57 -10.92 -2.78
CA ASN A 464 13.68 -9.90 -3.82
C ASN A 464 13.61 -10.48 -5.24
N LYS A 465 14.14 -11.68 -5.45
CA LYS A 465 14.09 -12.36 -6.75
C LYS A 465 12.71 -12.96 -7.06
N SER A 466 11.98 -13.42 -6.03
CA SER A 466 10.67 -14.06 -6.20
C SER A 466 9.49 -13.07 -6.22
N ALA A 467 9.70 -11.82 -5.81
CA ALA A 467 8.63 -10.83 -5.66
C ALA A 467 8.05 -10.27 -6.98
N GLY A 468 8.60 -10.65 -8.15
CA GLY A 468 8.25 -10.03 -9.43
C GLY A 468 6.86 -10.37 -9.93
N TRP A 469 6.55 -11.64 -10.12
CA TRP A 469 5.32 -12.07 -10.82
C TRP A 469 4.23 -12.68 -9.92
N ASP A 470 4.52 -12.94 -8.66
CA ASP A 470 3.58 -13.56 -7.74
C ASP A 470 2.49 -12.60 -7.24
N PRO A 471 1.28 -13.12 -6.97
CA PRO A 471 0.13 -12.34 -6.57
C PRO A 471 0.30 -11.57 -5.28
#